data_cce25bff241718f3f420b658839b85b7
#
_entry.id   cce25bff241718f3f420b658839b85b7
#
_cell.length_a   1.000
_cell.length_b   1.000
_cell.length_c   1.000
_cell.angle_alpha   90.00
_cell.angle_beta   90.00
_cell.angle_gamma   90.00
#
_symmetry.space_group_name_H-M   'P 1'
#
loop_
_entity.id
_entity.type
_entity.pdbx_description
1 polymer ?
#
loop_
_entity_poly.entity_id
_entity_poly.type
_entity_poly.pdbx_seq_one_letter_code
_entity_poly.pdbx_strand_id
1 'polypeptide(L)'
;MSQIWLPKSKELRDFFIIEIIGKINKLCDGSEKYIQNNYQTKPLFMKLPEPISRTFTGLISDIEKGEIKIPQFQREFVWDIKKSSKLMDSIIKGYPIGTFIFWRTKERLRSIRNLGDFNLPQPNENESLDYVLDGQQRLTTLFATLKGIKIEREGKLEDYDEIFINLDADEDDDIVVIDKENLDENTLIRLTDLLYGGLTLLSNFDKKYHSKLEDYKTRIESYNYSIILIRDAPLDVATEIFTRINEGGKHLTVFEIMIAKTFDSEKDFDLAEKYKKLIDRLTEVDYESISDATVLQVVSILLEKECNKKTILKLNKHRFINIWDDAVDAIERTVDYFRNYYRIPVSQLLPYNALVVPFAYFFYHHKDKPTGDMQKYLQDFFWRVSLGTRYSFAVEGKLAQDIKKIDLIVPYRFNSP
;
A
#
# COMPACT_ATOMS: atom_id res chain seq x y z
N MET A 1 4.19 30.28 -33.28
CA MET A 1 4.16 30.68 -31.85
C MET A 1 3.28 31.92 -31.71
N SER A 2 2.04 31.74 -31.32
CA SER A 2 1.12 32.86 -31.02
C SER A 2 0.70 32.70 -29.57
N GLN A 3 1.22 33.57 -28.70
CA GLN A 3 0.81 33.69 -27.32
C GLN A 3 -0.64 34.15 -27.26
N ILE A 4 -1.51 33.34 -26.64
CA ILE A 4 -2.87 33.73 -26.33
C ILE A 4 -2.83 34.63 -25.10
N TRP A 5 -3.12 35.91 -25.29
CA TRP A 5 -3.25 36.91 -24.24
C TRP A 5 -4.56 36.70 -23.47
N LEU A 6 -4.51 36.31 -22.19
CA LEU A 6 -5.68 36.20 -21.32
C LEU A 6 -5.88 37.50 -20.52
N PRO A 7 -7.09 38.04 -20.45
CA PRO A 7 -7.39 39.28 -19.72
C PRO A 7 -7.19 39.10 -18.20
N LYS A 8 -6.77 40.16 -17.52
CA LYS A 8 -6.44 40.16 -16.07
C LYS A 8 -7.64 40.20 -15.13
N SER A 9 -8.85 40.48 -15.55
CA SER A 9 -10.03 40.48 -14.68
C SER A 9 -10.81 39.17 -14.74
N LYS A 10 -11.38 38.77 -13.60
CA LYS A 10 -12.13 37.52 -13.44
C LYS A 10 -13.36 37.50 -14.32
N GLU A 11 -14.06 38.62 -14.41
CA GLU A 11 -15.30 38.77 -15.21
C GLU A 11 -15.08 38.60 -16.73
N LEU A 12 -13.94 39.06 -17.24
CA LEU A 12 -13.59 38.89 -18.66
C LEU A 12 -13.16 37.45 -18.97
N ARG A 13 -12.58 36.74 -18.03
CA ARG A 13 -12.26 35.32 -18.19
C ARG A 13 -13.52 34.45 -18.24
N ASP A 14 -14.46 34.72 -17.37
CA ASP A 14 -15.72 33.97 -17.30
C ASP A 14 -16.57 34.22 -18.58
N PHE A 15 -16.53 35.45 -19.14
CA PHE A 15 -17.17 35.76 -20.40
C PHE A 15 -16.53 35.03 -21.60
N PHE A 16 -15.19 34.95 -21.63
CA PHE A 16 -14.46 34.24 -22.69
C PHE A 16 -14.68 32.72 -22.65
N ILE A 17 -14.79 32.14 -21.44
CA ILE A 17 -15.09 30.72 -21.24
C ILE A 17 -16.52 30.41 -21.75
N ILE A 18 -17.49 31.25 -21.44
CA ILE A 18 -18.88 31.09 -21.90
C ILE A 18 -18.97 31.18 -23.42
N GLU A 19 -18.22 32.09 -24.05
CA GLU A 19 -18.20 32.23 -25.51
C GLU A 19 -17.53 31.05 -26.23
N ILE A 20 -16.45 30.47 -25.63
CA ILE A 20 -15.81 29.27 -26.17
C ILE A 20 -16.73 28.07 -26.04
N ILE A 21 -17.40 27.89 -24.88
CA ILE A 21 -18.37 26.81 -24.65
C ILE A 21 -19.56 26.95 -25.62
N GLY A 22 -20.04 28.17 -25.87
CA GLY A 22 -21.10 28.43 -26.84
C GLY A 22 -20.72 28.10 -28.30
N LYS A 23 -19.45 28.30 -28.66
CA LYS A 23 -18.93 27.93 -30.02
C LYS A 23 -18.70 26.42 -30.14
N ILE A 24 -18.27 25.74 -29.08
CA ILE A 24 -18.13 24.26 -29.03
C ILE A 24 -19.50 23.59 -29.12
N ASN A 25 -20.52 24.09 -28.43
CA ASN A 25 -21.89 23.58 -28.51
C ASN A 25 -22.53 23.74 -29.89
N LYS A 26 -22.21 24.81 -30.62
CA LYS A 26 -22.67 24.99 -32.01
C LYS A 26 -22.01 24.08 -33.04
N LEU A 27 -20.86 23.50 -32.72
CA LEU A 27 -20.17 22.52 -33.59
C LEU A 27 -20.63 21.06 -33.32
N CYS A 28 -21.39 20.83 -32.23
CA CYS A 28 -21.88 19.52 -31.84
C CYS A 28 -23.37 19.27 -32.08
N ASP A 29 -24.06 20.20 -32.75
CA ASP A 29 -25.50 20.13 -33.02
C ASP A 29 -25.82 19.15 -34.17
N GLY A 30 -25.61 17.89 -33.92
CA GLY A 30 -25.91 16.80 -34.87
C GLY A 30 -25.98 15.40 -34.24
N SER A 31 -25.71 15.24 -32.92
CA SER A 31 -25.64 13.91 -32.28
C SER A 31 -26.34 13.79 -30.93
N GLU A 32 -27.40 14.58 -30.69
CA GLU A 32 -28.10 14.60 -29.39
C GLU A 32 -29.01 13.38 -29.09
N LYS A 33 -28.89 12.26 -29.75
CA LYS A 33 -29.73 11.08 -29.48
C LYS A 33 -28.98 9.84 -28.98
N TYR A 34 -27.66 9.87 -28.75
CA TYR A 34 -26.91 8.69 -28.34
C TYR A 34 -26.09 8.81 -27.03
N ILE A 35 -26.16 9.94 -26.31
CA ILE A 35 -25.32 10.15 -25.08
C ILE A 35 -26.19 10.40 -23.83
N GLN A 36 -27.28 9.67 -23.64
CA GLN A 36 -28.07 9.75 -22.39
C GLN A 36 -28.07 8.47 -21.57
N ASN A 37 -27.06 7.62 -21.67
CA ASN A 37 -26.87 6.54 -20.69
C ASN A 37 -25.38 6.29 -20.45
N ASN A 38 -24.97 6.47 -19.19
CA ASN A 38 -23.69 6.05 -18.58
C ASN A 38 -22.52 7.04 -18.55
N TYR A 39 -22.73 8.29 -18.21
CA TYR A 39 -21.66 9.04 -17.54
C TYR A 39 -22.16 9.53 -16.17
N GLN A 40 -22.09 8.67 -15.16
CA GLN A 40 -21.83 9.15 -13.81
C GLN A 40 -20.43 9.77 -13.87
N THR A 41 -20.37 11.09 -13.99
CA THR A 41 -19.13 11.85 -13.83
C THR A 41 -18.63 11.59 -12.40
N LYS A 42 -17.67 10.68 -12.27
CA LYS A 42 -16.87 10.62 -11.04
C LYS A 42 -16.32 12.03 -10.81
N PRO A 43 -16.44 12.58 -9.63
CA PRO A 43 -15.90 13.91 -9.35
C PRO A 43 -14.43 13.93 -9.77
N LEU A 44 -14.06 14.96 -10.55
CA LEU A 44 -12.71 15.12 -11.14
C LEU A 44 -11.62 15.25 -10.06
N PHE A 45 -12.01 15.52 -8.82
CA PHE A 45 -11.14 15.72 -7.68
C PHE A 45 -11.55 14.81 -6.52
N MET A 46 -10.56 14.26 -5.83
CA MET A 46 -10.73 13.56 -4.57
C MET A 46 -11.32 14.51 -3.51
N LYS A 47 -12.12 13.99 -2.59
CA LYS A 47 -12.52 14.74 -1.40
C LYS A 47 -11.28 15.25 -0.66
N LEU A 48 -11.34 16.49 -0.18
CA LEU A 48 -10.25 17.02 0.65
C LEU A 48 -10.08 16.17 1.92
N PRO A 49 -8.83 16.00 2.40
CA PRO A 49 -8.59 15.34 3.66
C PRO A 49 -9.29 16.04 4.82
N GLU A 50 -9.90 15.27 5.71
CA GLU A 50 -10.65 15.79 6.86
C GLU A 50 -9.79 15.75 8.13
N PRO A 51 -9.53 16.90 8.79
CA PRO A 51 -8.94 16.89 10.12
C PRO A 51 -10.01 16.41 11.13
N ILE A 52 -9.67 15.38 11.88
CA ILE A 52 -10.48 14.86 12.99
C ILE A 52 -9.59 14.67 14.21
N SER A 53 -10.21 14.50 15.37
CA SER A 53 -9.51 14.09 16.59
C SER A 53 -10.14 12.83 17.17
N ARG A 54 -9.33 12.02 17.85
CA ARG A 54 -9.78 10.88 18.65
C ARG A 54 -9.16 10.95 20.01
N THR A 55 -9.98 10.67 21.02
CA THR A 55 -9.47 10.47 22.38
C THR A 55 -8.66 9.19 22.48
N PHE A 56 -7.86 9.08 23.52
CA PHE A 56 -7.12 7.88 23.86
C PHE A 56 -8.01 6.61 23.82
N THR A 57 -9.12 6.63 24.57
CA THR A 57 -10.03 5.48 24.67
C THR A 57 -10.63 5.10 23.32
N GLY A 58 -10.99 6.11 22.50
CA GLY A 58 -11.49 5.87 21.15
C GLY A 58 -10.46 5.22 20.23
N LEU A 59 -9.22 5.73 20.24
CA LEU A 59 -8.14 5.21 19.39
C LEU A 59 -7.80 3.76 19.74
N ILE A 60 -7.66 3.46 21.04
CA ILE A 60 -7.35 2.10 21.52
C ILE A 60 -8.50 1.14 21.21
N SER A 61 -9.76 1.55 21.46
CA SER A 61 -10.94 0.74 21.15
C SER A 61 -11.02 0.39 19.66
N ASP A 62 -10.71 1.33 18.76
CA ASP A 62 -10.77 1.09 17.32
C ASP A 62 -9.65 0.14 16.85
N ILE A 63 -8.47 0.17 17.51
CA ILE A 63 -7.41 -0.82 17.27
C ILE A 63 -7.85 -2.19 17.75
N GLU A 64 -8.41 -2.29 18.96
CA GLU A 64 -8.87 -3.56 19.56
C GLU A 64 -10.00 -4.19 18.77
N LYS A 65 -10.88 -3.41 18.17
CA LYS A 65 -11.94 -3.90 17.26
C LYS A 65 -11.41 -4.27 15.87
N GLY A 66 -10.16 -3.94 15.57
CA GLY A 66 -9.56 -4.16 14.27
C GLY A 66 -10.04 -3.19 13.18
N GLU A 67 -10.66 -2.07 13.56
CA GLU A 67 -11.09 -1.01 12.65
C GLU A 67 -9.90 -0.19 12.12
N ILE A 68 -8.83 -0.08 12.91
CA ILE A 68 -7.55 0.51 12.49
C ILE A 68 -6.57 -0.61 12.15
N LYS A 69 -5.95 -0.53 10.97
CA LYS A 69 -5.01 -1.52 10.45
C LYS A 69 -3.72 -0.88 9.97
N ILE A 70 -2.63 -1.60 10.12
CA ILE A 70 -1.32 -1.24 9.55
C ILE A 70 -1.11 -2.13 8.32
N PRO A 71 -1.03 -1.55 7.10
CA PRO A 71 -0.77 -2.33 5.89
C PRO A 71 0.59 -3.01 5.97
N GLN A 72 0.70 -4.25 5.49
CA GLN A 72 1.96 -5.03 5.60
C GLN A 72 3.10 -4.47 4.74
N PHE A 73 2.82 -3.63 3.76
CA PHE A 73 3.86 -2.97 2.98
C PHE A 73 4.59 -1.86 3.74
N GLN A 74 4.12 -1.47 4.92
CA GLN A 74 4.86 -0.56 5.80
C GLN A 74 6.03 -1.32 6.47
N ARG A 75 7.07 -0.56 6.80
CA ARG A 75 8.23 -1.13 7.51
C ARG A 75 7.81 -1.72 8.85
N GLU A 76 8.56 -2.70 9.33
CA GLU A 76 8.36 -3.28 10.64
C GLU A 76 8.45 -2.22 11.77
N PHE A 77 7.92 -2.58 12.92
CA PHE A 77 8.02 -1.75 14.11
C PHE A 77 9.48 -1.72 14.58
N VAL A 78 10.11 -0.54 14.56
CA VAL A 78 11.55 -0.36 14.84
C VAL A 78 11.83 0.52 16.06
N TRP A 79 10.81 1.15 16.67
CA TRP A 79 11.02 1.94 17.87
C TRP A 79 11.27 1.03 19.07
N ASP A 80 12.35 1.33 19.79
CA ASP A 80 12.68 0.65 21.02
C ASP A 80 11.86 1.18 22.21
N ILE A 81 11.93 0.49 23.35
CA ILE A 81 11.22 0.87 24.58
C ILE A 81 11.63 2.27 25.06
N LYS A 82 12.88 2.69 24.79
CA LYS A 82 13.37 4.03 25.17
C LYS A 82 12.71 5.15 24.36
N LYS A 83 12.53 4.97 23.05
CA LYS A 83 11.75 5.93 22.25
C LYS A 83 10.29 5.93 22.64
N SER A 84 9.78 4.79 23.01
CA SER A 84 8.40 4.61 23.45
C SER A 84 8.13 5.33 24.79
N SER A 85 9.05 5.24 25.75
CA SER A 85 8.93 6.00 27.00
C SER A 85 8.95 7.50 26.76
N LYS A 86 9.80 8.00 25.85
CA LYS A 86 9.84 9.44 25.48
C LYS A 86 8.56 9.92 24.82
N LEU A 87 7.88 9.08 24.03
CA LEU A 87 6.57 9.43 23.49
C LEU A 87 5.54 9.57 24.59
N MET A 88 5.51 8.67 25.57
CA MET A 88 4.59 8.75 26.71
C MET A 88 4.91 9.92 27.62
N ASP A 89 6.18 10.23 27.85
CA ASP A 89 6.61 11.43 28.57
C ASP A 89 6.08 12.71 27.89
N SER A 90 6.16 12.78 26.56
CA SER A 90 5.61 13.90 25.80
C SER A 90 4.10 14.05 25.97
N ILE A 91 3.36 12.93 26.04
CA ILE A 91 1.90 12.96 26.28
C ILE A 91 1.57 13.48 27.67
N ILE A 92 2.27 12.98 28.70
CA ILE A 92 2.06 13.41 30.08
C ILE A 92 2.40 14.90 30.24
N LYS A 93 3.46 15.39 29.58
CA LYS A 93 3.84 16.81 29.57
C LYS A 93 2.92 17.67 28.69
N GLY A 94 1.99 17.07 27.95
CA GLY A 94 1.07 17.79 27.06
C GLY A 94 1.73 18.28 25.75
N TYR A 95 2.87 17.72 25.38
CA TYR A 95 3.56 18.08 24.14
C TYR A 95 2.87 17.47 22.91
N PRO A 96 2.89 18.15 21.75
CA PRO A 96 2.33 17.60 20.53
C PRO A 96 3.18 16.43 20.02
N ILE A 97 2.56 15.30 19.78
CA ILE A 97 3.22 14.09 19.26
C ILE A 97 3.12 13.93 17.75
N GLY A 98 2.60 14.96 17.06
CA GLY A 98 2.38 14.97 15.62
C GLY A 98 1.01 14.38 15.21
N THR A 99 0.76 14.39 13.91
CA THR A 99 -0.53 14.01 13.33
C THR A 99 -0.43 12.60 12.73
N PHE A 100 -1.49 11.82 12.86
CA PHE A 100 -1.66 10.55 12.14
C PHE A 100 -2.35 10.81 10.81
N ILE A 101 -2.08 9.98 9.80
CA ILE A 101 -2.79 10.03 8.53
C ILE A 101 -3.42 8.66 8.29
N PHE A 102 -4.75 8.64 8.19
CA PHE A 102 -5.52 7.43 7.98
C PHE A 102 -6.22 7.46 6.62
N TRP A 103 -6.28 6.31 5.99
CA TRP A 103 -7.04 6.10 4.77
C TRP A 103 -8.22 5.16 5.05
N ARG A 104 -9.43 5.73 5.00
CA ARG A 104 -10.67 4.98 5.18
C ARG A 104 -11.14 4.40 3.86
N THR A 105 -11.26 3.09 3.82
CA THR A 105 -11.65 2.36 2.60
C THR A 105 -12.34 1.04 2.93
N LYS A 106 -13.04 0.49 1.94
CA LYS A 106 -13.55 -0.90 1.97
C LYS A 106 -12.58 -1.90 1.34
N GLU A 107 -11.49 -1.44 0.76
CA GLU A 107 -10.43 -2.31 0.21
C GLU A 107 -9.84 -3.17 1.34
N ARG A 108 -9.57 -4.43 1.04
CA ARG A 108 -8.96 -5.37 1.98
C ARG A 108 -7.51 -5.61 1.59
N LEU A 109 -6.60 -5.01 2.36
CA LEU A 109 -5.17 -5.23 2.21
C LEU A 109 -4.66 -6.18 3.30
N ARG A 110 -3.65 -6.97 2.96
CA ARG A 110 -2.89 -7.69 3.99
C ARG A 110 -2.36 -6.69 5.00
N SER A 111 -2.69 -6.92 6.26
CA SER A 111 -2.29 -6.05 7.37
C SER A 111 -1.60 -6.87 8.46
N ILE A 112 -0.88 -6.18 9.33
CA ILE A 112 -0.26 -6.79 10.51
C ILE A 112 -1.39 -7.36 11.38
N ARG A 113 -1.32 -8.66 11.68
CA ARG A 113 -2.32 -9.38 12.48
C ARG A 113 -1.96 -9.42 13.96
N ASN A 114 -0.69 -9.57 14.25
CA ASN A 114 -0.18 -9.70 15.61
C ASN A 114 0.74 -8.53 15.92
N LEU A 115 0.61 -8.01 17.13
CA LEU A 115 1.55 -7.06 17.68
C LEU A 115 2.12 -7.69 18.98
N GLY A 116 3.33 -8.24 18.87
CA GLY A 116 3.87 -9.09 19.94
C GLY A 116 2.96 -10.29 20.18
N ASP A 117 2.58 -10.49 21.44
CA ASP A 117 1.65 -11.52 21.90
C ASP A 117 0.17 -11.17 21.72
N PHE A 118 -0.15 -9.94 21.28
CA PHE A 118 -1.52 -9.49 21.07
C PHE A 118 -2.02 -9.76 19.64
N ASN A 119 -3.12 -10.51 19.53
CA ASN A 119 -3.74 -10.85 18.26
C ASN A 119 -4.87 -9.88 17.92
N LEU A 120 -4.69 -9.08 16.86
CA LEU A 120 -5.67 -8.10 16.40
C LEU A 120 -6.80 -8.79 15.63
N PRO A 121 -8.08 -8.58 15.99
CA PRO A 121 -9.21 -9.20 15.32
C PRO A 121 -9.32 -8.76 13.86
N GLN A 122 -9.96 -9.60 13.05
CA GLN A 122 -10.34 -9.24 11.68
C GLN A 122 -11.73 -8.63 11.69
N PRO A 123 -11.93 -7.47 11.08
CA PRO A 123 -13.23 -6.83 11.00
C PRO A 123 -14.13 -7.55 10.00
N ASN A 124 -15.44 -7.30 10.08
CA ASN A 124 -16.43 -7.81 9.14
C ASN A 124 -16.14 -7.33 7.69
N GLU A 125 -16.43 -8.18 6.70
CA GLU A 125 -16.07 -7.91 5.29
C GLU A 125 -16.66 -6.63 4.72
N ASN A 126 -17.80 -6.18 5.20
CA ASN A 126 -18.53 -5.03 4.66
C ASN A 126 -18.21 -3.70 5.37
N GLU A 127 -17.44 -3.72 6.43
CA GLU A 127 -17.08 -2.52 7.21
C GLU A 127 -15.92 -1.76 6.55
N SER A 128 -15.93 -0.44 6.67
CA SER A 128 -14.78 0.37 6.25
C SER A 128 -13.68 0.28 7.29
N LEU A 129 -12.43 0.23 6.83
CA LEU A 129 -11.23 0.21 7.67
C LEU A 129 -10.44 1.50 7.53
N ASP A 130 -9.78 1.87 8.60
CA ASP A 130 -8.81 2.95 8.64
C ASP A 130 -7.38 2.37 8.55
N TYR A 131 -6.79 2.43 7.36
CA TYR A 131 -5.39 2.06 7.19
C TYR A 131 -4.47 3.23 7.56
N VAL A 132 -3.48 2.97 8.41
CA VAL A 132 -2.48 3.97 8.81
C VAL A 132 -1.56 4.22 7.62
N LEU A 133 -1.50 5.45 7.10
CA LEU A 133 -0.55 5.87 6.08
C LEU A 133 0.69 6.54 6.67
N ASP A 134 0.51 7.33 7.74
CA ASP A 134 1.61 7.89 8.52
C ASP A 134 1.35 7.79 10.01
N GLY A 135 2.42 7.70 10.80
CA GLY A 135 2.38 7.57 12.25
C GLY A 135 2.35 6.12 12.75
N GLN A 136 2.61 5.11 11.91
CA GLN A 136 2.62 3.70 12.30
C GLN A 136 3.44 3.46 13.57
N GLN A 137 4.69 3.94 13.62
CA GLN A 137 5.59 3.70 14.77
C GLN A 137 4.99 4.27 16.07
N ARG A 138 4.45 5.48 16.00
CA ARG A 138 3.78 6.14 17.14
C ARG A 138 2.54 5.36 17.57
N LEU A 139 1.69 4.95 16.63
CA LEU A 139 0.47 4.20 16.93
C LEU A 139 0.78 2.85 17.57
N THR A 140 1.77 2.13 17.02
CA THR A 140 2.24 0.84 17.57
C THR A 140 2.81 1.02 18.98
N THR A 141 3.64 2.05 19.18
CA THR A 141 4.16 2.42 20.51
C THR A 141 3.05 2.67 21.51
N LEU A 142 2.08 3.53 21.15
CA LEU A 142 0.96 3.84 22.03
C LEU A 142 0.23 2.57 22.45
N PHE A 143 -0.10 1.71 21.49
CA PHE A 143 -0.82 0.49 21.77
C PHE A 143 0.01 -0.49 22.62
N ALA A 144 1.29 -0.71 22.27
CA ALA A 144 2.18 -1.61 23.00
C ALA A 144 2.39 -1.15 24.45
N THR A 145 2.69 0.13 24.65
CA THR A 145 2.95 0.71 25.97
C THR A 145 1.70 0.71 26.85
N LEU A 146 0.56 1.04 26.27
CA LEU A 146 -0.68 1.17 27.06
C LEU A 146 -1.31 -0.19 27.38
N LYS A 147 -0.91 -1.25 26.67
CA LYS A 147 -1.34 -2.63 26.93
C LYS A 147 -0.27 -3.48 27.63
N GLY A 148 0.94 -2.96 27.82
CA GLY A 148 2.06 -3.73 28.40
C GLY A 148 2.45 -4.95 27.56
N ILE A 149 2.45 -4.81 26.23
CA ILE A 149 2.67 -5.92 25.30
C ILE A 149 4.17 -6.28 25.28
N LYS A 150 4.47 -7.59 25.11
CA LYS A 150 5.83 -8.07 24.87
C LYS A 150 6.07 -8.22 23.38
N ILE A 151 7.15 -7.61 22.88
CA ILE A 151 7.50 -7.66 21.46
C ILE A 151 8.91 -8.23 21.33
N GLU A 152 9.04 -9.36 20.63
CA GLU A 152 10.34 -9.91 20.26
C GLU A 152 10.84 -9.22 18.99
N ARG A 153 12.07 -8.72 19.05
CA ARG A 153 12.72 -8.04 17.94
C ARG A 153 14.22 -8.35 17.93
N GLU A 154 14.72 -8.81 16.78
CA GLU A 154 16.14 -9.17 16.59
C GLU A 154 16.68 -10.13 17.68
N GLY A 155 15.81 -11.05 18.13
CA GLY A 155 16.13 -12.00 19.19
C GLY A 155 16.16 -11.41 20.61
N LYS A 156 15.73 -10.15 20.80
CA LYS A 156 15.58 -9.51 22.11
C LYS A 156 14.09 -9.29 22.40
N LEU A 157 13.66 -9.77 23.56
CA LEU A 157 12.31 -9.52 24.07
C LEU A 157 12.28 -8.14 24.74
N GLU A 158 11.46 -7.23 24.22
CA GLU A 158 11.15 -5.94 24.83
C GLU A 158 9.80 -6.04 25.54
N ASP A 159 9.77 -5.77 26.83
CA ASP A 159 8.59 -5.80 27.68
C ASP A 159 8.09 -4.38 27.93
N TYR A 160 7.02 -3.99 27.26
CA TYR A 160 6.46 -2.64 27.36
C TYR A 160 5.69 -2.42 28.67
N ASP A 161 5.50 -3.48 29.51
CA ASP A 161 4.98 -3.34 30.87
C ASP A 161 6.05 -2.78 31.83
N GLU A 162 7.34 -2.85 31.46
CA GLU A 162 8.46 -2.29 32.20
C GLU A 162 8.70 -0.78 31.89
N ILE A 163 7.61 -0.04 31.64
CA ILE A 163 7.62 1.42 31.56
C ILE A 163 6.96 2.01 32.80
N PHE A 164 7.69 2.87 33.49
CA PHE A 164 7.30 3.42 34.80
C PHE A 164 7.13 4.93 34.72
N ILE A 165 6.31 5.44 35.64
CA ILE A 165 6.17 6.85 35.94
C ILE A 165 6.87 7.12 37.24
N ASN A 166 7.79 8.08 37.25
CA ASN A 166 8.47 8.56 38.44
C ASN A 166 7.66 9.73 39.05
N LEU A 167 7.06 9.50 40.22
CA LEU A 167 6.24 10.48 40.90
C LEU A 167 7.05 11.60 41.60
N ASP A 168 8.36 11.35 41.79
CA ASP A 168 9.28 12.38 42.35
C ASP A 168 9.96 13.21 41.25
N ALA A 169 9.73 12.90 39.98
CA ALA A 169 10.28 13.70 38.89
C ALA A 169 9.76 15.13 38.94
N ASP A 170 10.67 16.09 38.68
CA ASP A 170 10.34 17.48 38.43
C ASP A 170 9.87 17.67 36.96
N GLU A 171 9.33 18.86 36.65
CA GLU A 171 8.81 19.18 35.31
C GLU A 171 9.88 19.11 34.22
N ASP A 172 11.13 19.39 34.56
CA ASP A 172 12.28 19.36 33.63
C ASP A 172 12.89 17.96 33.45
N ASP A 173 12.58 17.01 34.36
CA ASP A 173 13.07 15.65 34.33
C ASP A 173 12.21 14.75 33.43
N ASP A 174 12.71 13.55 33.12
CA ASP A 174 11.93 12.49 32.50
C ASP A 174 10.94 11.92 33.52
N ILE A 175 9.65 12.18 33.31
CA ILE A 175 8.56 11.63 34.13
C ILE A 175 8.38 10.13 33.82
N VAL A 176 8.53 9.73 32.54
CA VAL A 176 8.38 8.34 32.10
C VAL A 176 9.74 7.69 31.90
N VAL A 177 10.04 6.69 32.71
CA VAL A 177 11.34 6.04 32.81
C VAL A 177 11.24 4.53 32.51
N ILE A 178 12.36 3.96 32.07
CA ILE A 178 12.54 2.51 31.86
C ILE A 178 13.68 1.96 32.74
N ASP A 179 14.56 2.85 33.18
CA ASP A 179 15.65 2.53 34.07
C ASP A 179 15.27 2.93 35.49
N LYS A 180 15.44 2.00 36.43
CA LYS A 180 15.11 2.19 37.85
C LYS A 180 16.35 2.47 38.70
N GLU A 181 17.56 2.48 38.07
CA GLU A 181 18.79 2.72 38.82
C GLU A 181 18.74 4.08 39.53
N ASN A 182 19.02 4.09 40.79
CA ASN A 182 19.02 5.26 41.68
C ASN A 182 17.64 5.93 41.90
N LEU A 183 16.53 5.28 41.57
CA LEU A 183 15.18 5.77 41.86
C LEU A 183 14.56 5.00 43.03
N ASP A 184 13.72 5.67 43.82
CA ASP A 184 12.99 5.01 44.92
C ASP A 184 11.80 4.23 44.33
N GLU A 185 11.81 2.90 44.54
CA GLU A 185 10.74 2.02 44.05
C GLU A 185 9.36 2.40 44.57
N ASN A 186 9.26 3.05 45.76
CA ASN A 186 7.99 3.50 46.32
C ASN A 186 7.40 4.72 45.58
N THR A 187 8.17 5.36 44.69
CA THR A 187 7.74 6.50 43.89
C THR A 187 7.54 6.13 42.43
N LEU A 188 7.74 4.85 42.08
CA LEU A 188 7.56 4.34 40.72
C LEU A 188 6.24 3.59 40.61
N ILE A 189 5.45 3.94 39.60
CA ILE A 189 4.25 3.20 39.21
C ILE A 189 4.36 2.78 37.75
N ARG A 190 4.00 1.53 37.42
CA ARG A 190 3.88 1.12 36.04
C ARG A 190 2.83 1.93 35.32
N LEU A 191 3.06 2.24 34.05
CA LEU A 191 2.11 2.98 33.24
C LEU A 191 0.77 2.21 33.12
N THR A 192 0.81 0.91 32.97
CA THR A 192 -0.36 0.03 32.94
C THR A 192 -1.13 0.06 34.27
N ASP A 193 -0.42 0.04 35.40
CA ASP A 193 -1.00 0.13 36.73
C ASP A 193 -1.66 1.47 36.99
N LEU A 194 -1.09 2.58 36.53
CA LEU A 194 -1.72 3.90 36.60
C LEU A 194 -3.07 3.90 35.87
N LEU A 195 -3.15 3.29 34.70
CA LEU A 195 -4.35 3.31 33.86
C LEU A 195 -5.40 2.30 34.34
N TYR A 196 -5.00 1.10 34.71
CA TYR A 196 -5.91 -0.03 34.91
C TYR A 196 -5.91 -0.62 36.33
N GLY A 197 -4.98 -0.22 37.20
CA GLY A 197 -4.83 -0.76 38.55
C GLY A 197 -5.95 -0.41 39.52
N GLY A 198 -6.77 0.56 39.16
CA GLY A 198 -7.92 1.01 39.97
C GLY A 198 -7.57 1.77 41.25
N LEU A 199 -8.59 2.19 41.96
CA LEU A 199 -8.42 3.06 43.15
C LEU A 199 -7.63 2.38 44.28
N THR A 200 -7.80 1.07 44.46
CA THR A 200 -7.12 0.33 45.55
C THR A 200 -5.62 0.35 45.35
N LEU A 201 -5.12 0.16 44.13
CA LEU A 201 -3.68 0.21 43.84
C LEU A 201 -3.13 1.62 44.02
N LEU A 202 -3.83 2.62 43.48
CA LEU A 202 -3.40 4.01 43.54
C LEU A 202 -3.40 4.54 45.02
N SER A 203 -4.28 4.02 45.86
CA SER A 203 -4.34 4.41 47.28
C SER A 203 -3.17 3.86 48.12
N ASN A 204 -2.39 2.94 47.61
CA ASN A 204 -1.17 2.42 48.29
C ASN A 204 0.00 3.40 48.26
N PHE A 205 -0.05 4.41 47.37
CA PHE A 205 0.94 5.47 47.31
C PHE A 205 0.68 6.56 48.39
N ASP A 206 1.76 7.23 48.81
CA ASP A 206 1.65 8.35 49.73
C ASP A 206 0.66 9.39 49.22
N LYS A 207 -0.13 9.95 50.12
CA LYS A 207 -1.14 10.95 49.79
C LYS A 207 -0.61 12.17 49.02
N LYS A 208 0.65 12.53 49.19
CA LYS A 208 1.31 13.60 48.44
C LYS A 208 1.32 13.36 46.91
N TYR A 209 1.28 12.09 46.48
CA TYR A 209 1.28 11.71 45.04
C TYR A 209 -0.11 11.54 44.42
N HIS A 210 -1.17 11.49 45.24
CA HIS A 210 -2.52 11.23 44.74
C HIS A 210 -2.93 12.22 43.65
N SER A 211 -2.62 13.53 43.85
CA SER A 211 -2.93 14.54 42.82
C SER A 211 -2.13 14.37 41.54
N LYS A 212 -0.83 13.99 41.64
CA LYS A 212 -0.01 13.68 40.44
C LYS A 212 -0.52 12.47 39.70
N LEU A 213 -0.90 11.40 40.43
CA LEU A 213 -1.46 10.17 39.85
C LEU A 213 -2.74 10.46 39.06
N GLU A 214 -3.66 11.26 39.66
CA GLU A 214 -4.91 11.67 39.01
C GLU A 214 -4.65 12.57 37.78
N ASP A 215 -3.75 13.56 37.92
CA ASP A 215 -3.38 14.44 36.80
C ASP A 215 -2.72 13.66 35.63
N TYR A 216 -1.75 12.81 35.90
CA TYR A 216 -1.09 12.03 34.86
C TYR A 216 -2.04 11.06 34.16
N LYS A 217 -2.89 10.37 34.93
CA LYS A 217 -3.95 9.52 34.34
C LYS A 217 -4.87 10.33 33.45
N THR A 218 -5.36 11.46 33.95
CA THR A 218 -6.27 12.35 33.21
C THR A 218 -5.62 12.87 31.92
N ARG A 219 -4.35 13.27 31.97
CA ARG A 219 -3.61 13.76 30.80
C ARG A 219 -3.49 12.69 29.71
N ILE A 220 -3.25 11.44 30.07
CA ILE A 220 -3.20 10.34 29.12
C ILE A 220 -4.61 10.07 28.53
N GLU A 221 -5.62 9.91 29.39
CA GLU A 221 -6.99 9.56 28.98
C GLU A 221 -7.68 10.66 28.15
N SER A 222 -7.39 11.94 28.46
CA SER A 222 -7.96 13.09 27.77
C SER A 222 -7.15 13.57 26.56
N TYR A 223 -5.97 12.98 26.32
CA TYR A 223 -5.14 13.39 25.20
C TYR A 223 -5.87 13.21 23.87
N ASN A 224 -5.93 14.29 23.08
CA ASN A 224 -6.59 14.30 21.79
C ASN A 224 -5.58 14.09 20.66
N TYR A 225 -5.68 12.95 20.00
CA TYR A 225 -4.83 12.59 18.84
C TYR A 225 -5.35 13.27 17.59
N SER A 226 -4.51 14.08 16.96
CA SER A 226 -4.80 14.71 15.67
C SER A 226 -4.69 13.69 14.54
N ILE A 227 -5.71 13.61 13.70
CA ILE A 227 -5.79 12.67 12.59
C ILE A 227 -6.22 13.42 11.32
N ILE A 228 -5.54 13.19 10.23
CA ILE A 228 -6.00 13.54 8.88
C ILE A 228 -6.62 12.31 8.25
N LEU A 229 -7.91 12.35 8.00
CA LEU A 229 -8.66 11.24 7.42
C LEU A 229 -8.87 11.44 5.92
N ILE A 230 -8.38 10.49 5.13
CA ILE A 230 -8.56 10.40 3.69
C ILE A 230 -9.67 9.39 3.43
N ARG A 231 -10.78 9.83 2.84
CA ARG A 231 -11.96 8.97 2.58
C ARG A 231 -12.06 8.57 1.13
N ASP A 232 -12.40 7.33 0.89
CA ASP A 232 -12.81 6.81 -0.42
C ASP A 232 -11.79 7.06 -1.56
N ALA A 233 -10.53 7.36 -1.22
CA ALA A 233 -9.47 7.47 -2.20
C ALA A 233 -9.19 6.09 -2.82
N PRO A 234 -9.00 6.00 -4.16
CA PRO A 234 -8.53 4.77 -4.77
C PRO A 234 -7.14 4.36 -4.26
N LEU A 235 -6.81 3.07 -4.32
CA LEU A 235 -5.55 2.53 -3.82
C LEU A 235 -4.31 3.21 -4.45
N ASP A 236 -4.37 3.52 -5.76
CA ASP A 236 -3.30 4.23 -6.47
C ASP A 236 -3.05 5.63 -5.89
N VAL A 237 -4.09 6.33 -5.49
CA VAL A 237 -3.99 7.65 -4.85
C VAL A 237 -3.50 7.53 -3.41
N ALA A 238 -4.03 6.58 -2.63
CA ALA A 238 -3.59 6.35 -1.26
C ALA A 238 -2.09 6.00 -1.19
N THR A 239 -1.60 5.17 -2.11
CA THR A 239 -0.17 4.82 -2.20
C THR A 239 0.69 5.98 -2.69
N GLU A 240 0.18 6.85 -3.56
CA GLU A 240 0.85 8.08 -3.96
C GLU A 240 1.01 9.03 -2.76
N ILE A 241 -0.04 9.21 -1.97
CA ILE A 241 -0.01 10.01 -0.73
C ILE A 241 1.01 9.41 0.25
N PHE A 242 0.97 8.09 0.49
CA PHE A 242 1.94 7.41 1.33
C PHE A 242 3.38 7.68 0.89
N THR A 243 3.65 7.56 -0.41
CA THR A 243 4.99 7.79 -0.99
C THR A 243 5.47 9.23 -0.79
N ARG A 244 4.59 10.21 -0.97
CA ARG A 244 4.92 11.64 -0.80
C ARG A 244 5.17 12.04 0.64
N ILE A 245 4.45 11.44 1.59
CA ILE A 245 4.60 11.75 3.02
C ILE A 245 5.91 11.16 3.55
N ASN A 246 6.31 9.99 3.07
CA ASN A 246 7.52 9.31 3.52
C ASN A 246 8.79 9.77 2.76
N GLU A 247 8.98 11.08 2.62
CA GLU A 247 10.13 11.72 1.94
C GLU A 247 11.49 11.37 2.55
N GLY A 248 11.95 10.25 2.60
CA GLY A 248 13.23 9.76 3.17
C GLY A 248 13.17 8.26 3.46
N GLY A 249 12.03 7.64 3.19
CA GLY A 249 11.85 6.21 3.29
C GLY A 249 12.02 5.48 1.95
N LYS A 250 12.06 4.15 2.00
CA LYS A 250 12.03 3.29 0.81
C LYS A 250 10.70 3.51 0.06
N HIS A 251 10.79 3.84 -1.23
CA HIS A 251 9.60 3.92 -2.10
C HIS A 251 8.94 2.55 -2.23
N LEU A 252 7.62 2.52 -2.08
CA LEU A 252 6.85 1.30 -2.33
C LEU A 252 6.85 0.95 -3.82
N THR A 253 7.24 -0.26 -4.12
CA THR A 253 7.08 -0.83 -5.46
C THR A 253 5.62 -1.22 -5.71
N VAL A 254 5.23 -1.26 -6.97
CA VAL A 254 3.89 -1.76 -7.35
C VAL A 254 3.70 -3.19 -6.89
N PHE A 255 4.78 -3.98 -6.88
CA PHE A 255 4.76 -5.36 -6.44
C PHE A 255 4.45 -5.51 -4.94
N GLU A 256 5.12 -4.72 -4.08
CA GLU A 256 4.84 -4.71 -2.62
C GLU A 256 3.38 -4.35 -2.32
N ILE A 257 2.79 -3.41 -3.07
CA ILE A 257 1.38 -3.06 -2.95
C ILE A 257 0.48 -4.24 -3.39
N MET A 258 0.83 -4.88 -4.50
CA MET A 258 0.06 -6.01 -5.01
C MET A 258 0.15 -7.25 -4.11
N ILE A 259 1.26 -7.51 -3.43
CA ILE A 259 1.35 -8.52 -2.36
C ILE A 259 0.25 -8.30 -1.31
N ALA A 260 0.15 -7.07 -0.80
CA ALA A 260 -0.86 -6.76 0.22
C ALA A 260 -2.29 -6.85 -0.32
N LYS A 261 -2.52 -6.43 -1.57
CA LYS A 261 -3.83 -6.42 -2.21
C LYS A 261 -4.35 -7.81 -2.55
N THR A 262 -3.47 -8.69 -3.04
CA THR A 262 -3.87 -10.00 -3.57
C THR A 262 -3.85 -11.12 -2.54
N PHE A 263 -3.28 -10.87 -1.34
CA PHE A 263 -3.23 -11.87 -0.29
C PHE A 263 -4.60 -12.47 0.03
N ASP A 264 -4.68 -13.80 0.05
CA ASP A 264 -5.91 -14.55 0.31
C ASP A 264 -5.59 -15.81 1.11
N SER A 265 -5.94 -15.81 2.41
CA SER A 265 -5.66 -16.94 3.29
C SER A 265 -6.60 -18.13 3.04
N GLU A 266 -7.80 -17.93 2.47
CA GLU A 266 -8.74 -18.99 2.18
C GLU A 266 -8.32 -19.78 0.92
N LYS A 267 -7.73 -19.05 -0.06
CA LYS A 267 -7.21 -19.64 -1.29
C LYS A 267 -5.71 -19.99 -1.23
N ASP A 268 -5.08 -19.85 -0.06
CA ASP A 268 -3.64 -20.04 0.13
C ASP A 268 -2.81 -19.28 -0.93
N PHE A 269 -3.20 -18.02 -1.18
CA PHE A 269 -2.54 -17.19 -2.16
C PHE A 269 -1.71 -16.09 -1.49
N ASP A 270 -0.40 -16.22 -1.58
CA ASP A 270 0.59 -15.21 -1.24
C ASP A 270 1.44 -14.90 -2.48
N LEU A 271 1.30 -13.69 -3.03
CA LEU A 271 2.01 -13.30 -4.25
C LEU A 271 3.53 -13.34 -4.08
N ALA A 272 4.06 -13.02 -2.90
CA ALA A 272 5.50 -13.06 -2.65
C ALA A 272 6.03 -14.50 -2.73
N GLU A 273 5.34 -15.45 -2.09
CA GLU A 273 5.70 -16.87 -2.16
C GLU A 273 5.51 -17.45 -3.57
N LYS A 274 4.40 -17.10 -4.22
CA LYS A 274 4.12 -17.53 -5.60
C LYS A 274 5.17 -17.03 -6.59
N TYR A 275 5.57 -15.76 -6.47
CA TYR A 275 6.65 -15.19 -7.29
C TYR A 275 8.00 -15.86 -7.00
N LYS A 276 8.32 -16.08 -5.71
CA LYS A 276 9.55 -16.79 -5.34
C LYS A 276 9.60 -18.18 -5.97
N LYS A 277 8.51 -18.96 -5.89
CA LYS A 277 8.43 -20.29 -6.53
C LYS A 277 8.62 -20.23 -8.04
N LEU A 278 8.12 -19.18 -8.72
CA LEU A 278 8.38 -18.98 -10.14
C LEU A 278 9.87 -18.72 -10.39
N ILE A 279 10.48 -17.80 -9.64
CA ILE A 279 11.91 -17.48 -9.82
C ILE A 279 12.80 -18.68 -9.50
N ASP A 280 12.50 -19.48 -8.47
CA ASP A 280 13.24 -20.69 -8.15
C ASP A 280 13.27 -21.66 -9.37
N ARG A 281 12.12 -21.87 -10.06
CA ARG A 281 12.05 -22.68 -11.30
C ARG A 281 12.79 -22.03 -12.47
N LEU A 282 12.70 -20.71 -12.61
CA LEU A 282 13.41 -19.99 -13.66
C LEU A 282 14.93 -19.98 -13.45
N THR A 283 15.39 -20.07 -12.21
CA THR A 283 16.82 -20.19 -11.85
C THR A 283 17.40 -21.51 -12.37
N GLU A 284 16.64 -22.61 -12.37
CA GLU A 284 17.08 -23.90 -12.92
C GLU A 284 17.43 -23.84 -14.42
N VAL A 285 16.95 -22.80 -15.10
CA VAL A 285 17.14 -22.57 -16.53
C VAL A 285 17.83 -21.24 -16.85
N ASP A 286 18.46 -20.58 -15.85
CA ASP A 286 19.20 -19.32 -15.97
C ASP A 286 18.32 -18.14 -16.46
N TYR A 287 17.04 -18.08 -16.02
CA TYR A 287 16.08 -17.02 -16.37
C TYR A 287 15.55 -16.25 -15.16
N GLU A 288 16.27 -16.26 -14.06
CA GLU A 288 15.95 -15.60 -12.80
C GLU A 288 15.90 -14.07 -12.87
N SER A 289 16.44 -13.46 -13.92
CA SER A 289 16.43 -11.99 -14.07
C SER A 289 15.06 -11.41 -14.50
N ILE A 290 14.05 -12.27 -14.71
CA ILE A 290 12.68 -11.81 -14.98
C ILE A 290 12.14 -11.15 -13.72
N SER A 291 11.95 -9.80 -13.78
CA SER A 291 11.57 -9.00 -12.63
C SER A 291 10.10 -9.20 -12.25
N ASP A 292 9.81 -8.90 -10.98
CA ASP A 292 8.46 -8.81 -10.41
C ASP A 292 7.55 -7.86 -11.23
N ALA A 293 8.09 -6.73 -11.68
CA ALA A 293 7.39 -5.80 -12.56
C ALA A 293 6.99 -6.45 -13.89
N THR A 294 7.88 -7.26 -14.49
CA THR A 294 7.57 -7.98 -15.75
C THR A 294 6.46 -8.99 -15.54
N VAL A 295 6.47 -9.74 -14.44
CA VAL A 295 5.41 -10.70 -14.10
C VAL A 295 4.07 -10.00 -13.89
N LEU A 296 4.04 -8.88 -13.17
CA LEU A 296 2.83 -8.08 -13.00
C LEU A 296 2.32 -7.52 -14.34
N GLN A 297 3.21 -7.10 -15.22
CA GLN A 297 2.85 -6.65 -16.56
C GLN A 297 2.22 -7.78 -17.38
N VAL A 298 2.74 -9.01 -17.31
CA VAL A 298 2.11 -10.17 -17.95
C VAL A 298 0.69 -10.36 -17.45
N VAL A 299 0.48 -10.46 -16.13
CA VAL A 299 -0.84 -10.64 -15.54
C VAL A 299 -1.79 -9.52 -15.95
N SER A 300 -1.32 -8.26 -15.90
CA SER A 300 -2.13 -7.10 -16.28
C SER A 300 -2.53 -7.10 -17.75
N ILE A 301 -1.61 -7.47 -18.64
CA ILE A 301 -1.88 -7.60 -20.07
C ILE A 301 -2.89 -8.71 -20.34
N LEU A 302 -2.80 -9.85 -19.67
CA LEU A 302 -3.76 -10.94 -19.81
C LEU A 302 -5.18 -10.54 -19.37
N LEU A 303 -5.30 -9.71 -18.35
CA LEU A 303 -6.59 -9.29 -17.81
C LEU A 303 -7.20 -8.07 -18.49
N GLU A 304 -6.37 -7.07 -18.82
CA GLU A 304 -6.85 -5.72 -19.22
C GLU A 304 -6.22 -5.21 -20.54
N LYS A 305 -5.29 -5.95 -21.14
CA LYS A 305 -4.48 -5.53 -22.32
C LYS A 305 -3.70 -4.22 -22.12
N GLU A 306 -3.54 -3.80 -20.88
CA GLU A 306 -2.77 -2.65 -20.42
C GLU A 306 -1.95 -3.03 -19.18
N CYS A 307 -0.78 -2.38 -18.99
CA CYS A 307 0.13 -2.74 -17.90
C CYS A 307 0.79 -1.54 -17.22
N ASN A 308 0.17 -0.35 -17.32
CA ASN A 308 0.65 0.79 -16.56
C ASN A 308 0.35 0.64 -15.04
N LYS A 309 1.11 1.34 -14.19
CA LYS A 309 0.98 1.29 -12.73
C LYS A 309 -0.48 1.42 -12.28
N LYS A 310 -1.25 2.36 -12.85
CA LYS A 310 -2.64 2.60 -12.47
C LYS A 310 -3.54 1.42 -12.80
N THR A 311 -3.36 0.78 -13.95
CA THR A 311 -4.12 -0.40 -14.37
C THR A 311 -3.79 -1.58 -13.46
N ILE A 312 -2.50 -1.86 -13.18
CA ILE A 312 -2.08 -2.95 -12.28
C ILE A 312 -2.71 -2.78 -10.90
N LEU A 313 -2.65 -1.59 -10.31
CA LEU A 313 -3.23 -1.33 -8.99
C LEU A 313 -4.76 -1.43 -8.95
N LYS A 314 -5.45 -1.35 -10.10
CA LYS A 314 -6.90 -1.52 -10.21
C LYS A 314 -7.36 -2.94 -10.48
N LEU A 315 -6.45 -3.88 -10.77
CA LEU A 315 -6.80 -5.26 -11.03
C LEU A 315 -7.67 -5.84 -9.92
N ASN A 316 -8.70 -6.56 -10.30
CA ASN A 316 -9.56 -7.26 -9.35
C ASN A 316 -8.80 -8.44 -8.71
N LYS A 317 -8.80 -8.54 -7.38
CA LYS A 317 -8.10 -9.58 -6.62
C LYS A 317 -8.46 -10.99 -7.09
N HIS A 318 -9.74 -11.30 -7.22
CA HIS A 318 -10.17 -12.66 -7.59
C HIS A 318 -9.75 -13.03 -9.03
N ARG A 319 -9.87 -12.08 -9.98
CA ARG A 319 -9.38 -12.31 -11.36
C ARG A 319 -7.88 -12.49 -11.40
N PHE A 320 -7.13 -11.73 -10.59
CA PHE A 320 -5.67 -11.84 -10.48
C PHE A 320 -5.26 -13.23 -9.97
N ILE A 321 -5.88 -13.68 -8.88
CA ILE A 321 -5.59 -14.99 -8.28
C ILE A 321 -5.91 -16.12 -9.28
N ASN A 322 -7.07 -16.05 -9.94
CA ASN A 322 -7.52 -17.11 -10.82
C ASN A 322 -6.67 -17.25 -12.09
N ILE A 323 -6.06 -16.17 -12.58
CA ILE A 323 -5.22 -16.22 -13.80
C ILE A 323 -3.75 -16.53 -13.51
N TRP A 324 -3.34 -16.52 -12.23
CA TRP A 324 -1.94 -16.59 -11.86
C TRP A 324 -1.20 -17.81 -12.45
N ASP A 325 -1.75 -18.99 -12.28
CA ASP A 325 -1.10 -20.22 -12.72
C ASP A 325 -1.02 -20.31 -14.25
N ASP A 326 -2.03 -19.82 -14.97
CA ASP A 326 -1.99 -19.69 -16.42
C ASP A 326 -0.96 -18.66 -16.89
N ALA A 327 -0.81 -17.56 -16.18
CA ALA A 327 0.22 -16.55 -16.46
C ALA A 327 1.63 -17.11 -16.27
N VAL A 328 1.83 -17.90 -15.22
CA VAL A 328 3.10 -18.59 -14.93
C VAL A 328 3.41 -19.60 -16.05
N ASP A 329 2.46 -20.47 -16.44
CA ASP A 329 2.63 -21.42 -17.56
C ASP A 329 3.01 -20.68 -18.86
N ALA A 330 2.38 -19.55 -19.14
CA ALA A 330 2.68 -18.75 -20.31
C ALA A 330 4.10 -18.13 -20.26
N ILE A 331 4.56 -17.70 -19.10
CA ILE A 331 5.95 -17.21 -18.91
C ILE A 331 6.94 -18.35 -19.14
N GLU A 332 6.72 -19.52 -18.54
CA GLU A 332 7.61 -20.69 -18.68
C GLU A 332 7.70 -21.15 -20.14
N ARG A 333 6.56 -21.22 -20.86
CA ARG A 333 6.55 -21.51 -22.31
C ARG A 333 7.32 -20.47 -23.13
N THR A 334 7.23 -19.21 -22.73
CA THR A 334 7.99 -18.12 -23.36
C THR A 334 9.49 -18.33 -23.19
N VAL A 335 9.91 -18.66 -21.98
CA VAL A 335 11.32 -18.96 -21.66
C VAL A 335 11.80 -20.15 -22.47
N ASP A 336 11.04 -21.25 -22.51
CA ASP A 336 11.36 -22.43 -23.32
C ASP A 336 11.49 -22.09 -24.81
N TYR A 337 10.61 -21.23 -25.31
CA TYR A 337 10.67 -20.80 -26.71
C TYR A 337 11.90 -19.92 -26.97
N PHE A 338 12.26 -19.00 -26.08
CA PHE A 338 13.47 -18.21 -26.23
C PHE A 338 14.74 -19.06 -26.20
N ARG A 339 14.82 -20.02 -25.30
CA ARG A 339 15.95 -20.93 -25.19
C ARG A 339 16.08 -21.86 -26.42
N ASN A 340 14.99 -22.49 -26.80
CA ASN A 340 15.02 -23.54 -27.82
C ASN A 340 15.00 -22.98 -29.23
N TYR A 341 14.23 -21.91 -29.49
CA TYR A 341 14.05 -21.37 -30.85
C TYR A 341 15.03 -20.24 -31.16
N TYR A 342 15.11 -19.24 -30.28
CA TYR A 342 16.05 -18.11 -30.48
C TYR A 342 17.47 -18.39 -30.00
N ARG A 343 17.69 -19.52 -29.35
CA ARG A 343 18.99 -19.93 -28.81
C ARG A 343 19.55 -18.91 -27.80
N ILE A 344 18.69 -18.33 -26.98
CA ILE A 344 19.05 -17.43 -25.88
C ILE A 344 19.11 -18.28 -24.62
N PRO A 345 20.28 -18.76 -24.18
CA PRO A 345 20.38 -19.74 -23.10
C PRO A 345 20.09 -19.16 -21.74
N VAL A 346 20.33 -17.84 -21.53
CA VAL A 346 20.23 -17.15 -20.25
C VAL A 346 19.48 -15.82 -20.41
N SER A 347 18.77 -15.40 -19.39
CA SER A 347 17.95 -14.17 -19.41
C SER A 347 18.73 -12.89 -19.63
N GLN A 348 20.01 -12.84 -19.21
CA GLN A 348 20.91 -11.68 -19.40
C GLN A 348 21.21 -11.40 -20.90
N LEU A 349 21.01 -12.36 -21.77
CA LEU A 349 21.15 -12.20 -23.23
C LEU A 349 19.86 -11.76 -23.92
N LEU A 350 18.75 -11.62 -23.18
CA LEU A 350 17.55 -11.01 -23.75
C LEU A 350 17.80 -9.52 -24.04
N PRO A 351 17.51 -9.05 -25.25
CA PRO A 351 17.64 -7.63 -25.59
C PRO A 351 16.84 -6.71 -24.65
N TYR A 352 15.65 -7.19 -24.24
CA TYR A 352 14.77 -6.52 -23.29
C TYR A 352 13.95 -7.58 -22.52
N ASN A 353 13.96 -7.54 -21.19
CA ASN A 353 13.10 -8.41 -20.38
C ASN A 353 11.60 -8.22 -20.70
N ALA A 354 11.22 -7.03 -21.14
CA ALA A 354 9.87 -6.72 -21.57
C ALA A 354 9.35 -7.55 -22.75
N LEU A 355 10.25 -8.21 -23.52
CA LEU A 355 9.86 -9.17 -24.57
C LEU A 355 9.09 -10.37 -24.01
N VAL A 356 9.30 -10.72 -22.75
CA VAL A 356 8.53 -11.79 -22.10
C VAL A 356 7.03 -11.51 -22.16
N VAL A 357 6.60 -10.24 -22.03
CA VAL A 357 5.19 -9.87 -21.93
C VAL A 357 4.38 -10.21 -23.19
N PRO A 358 4.74 -9.75 -24.41
CA PRO A 358 3.99 -10.08 -25.62
C PRO A 358 4.08 -11.55 -25.99
N PHE A 359 5.20 -12.23 -25.67
CA PHE A 359 5.33 -13.66 -25.93
C PHE A 359 4.52 -14.49 -24.93
N ALA A 360 4.49 -14.13 -23.64
CA ALA A 360 3.61 -14.78 -22.66
C ALA A 360 2.14 -14.59 -23.04
N TYR A 361 1.75 -13.39 -23.50
CA TYR A 361 0.41 -13.16 -24.02
C TYR A 361 0.10 -14.08 -25.21
N PHE A 362 1.03 -14.27 -26.14
CA PHE A 362 0.88 -15.20 -27.26
C PHE A 362 0.69 -16.63 -26.75
N PHE A 363 1.59 -17.13 -25.86
CA PHE A 363 1.55 -18.50 -25.36
C PHE A 363 0.38 -18.81 -24.42
N TYR A 364 -0.18 -17.79 -23.78
CA TYR A 364 -1.44 -17.94 -23.06
C TYR A 364 -2.59 -18.32 -24.01
N HIS A 365 -2.69 -17.67 -25.16
CA HIS A 365 -3.73 -17.92 -26.14
C HIS A 365 -3.41 -19.09 -27.09
N HIS A 366 -2.14 -19.38 -27.33
CA HIS A 366 -1.66 -20.44 -28.22
C HIS A 366 -0.60 -21.30 -27.53
N LYS A 367 -1.05 -22.38 -26.91
CA LYS A 367 -0.18 -23.23 -26.06
C LYS A 367 0.82 -24.07 -26.87
N ASP A 368 0.56 -24.26 -28.17
CA ASP A 368 1.40 -25.07 -29.04
C ASP A 368 2.56 -24.27 -29.64
N LYS A 369 3.56 -24.98 -30.15
CA LYS A 369 4.69 -24.36 -30.87
C LYS A 369 4.17 -23.63 -32.10
N PRO A 370 4.47 -22.34 -32.31
CA PRO A 370 4.05 -21.62 -33.50
C PRO A 370 4.68 -22.18 -34.75
N THR A 371 3.90 -22.27 -35.82
CA THR A 371 4.32 -22.78 -37.13
C THR A 371 3.86 -21.86 -38.25
N GLY A 372 4.43 -22.02 -39.46
CA GLY A 372 4.00 -21.28 -40.64
C GLY A 372 4.13 -19.76 -40.49
N ASP A 373 3.07 -19.03 -40.85
CA ASP A 373 3.08 -17.58 -40.83
C ASP A 373 3.08 -17.01 -39.42
N MET A 374 2.46 -17.68 -38.44
CA MET A 374 2.54 -17.27 -37.01
C MET A 374 4.00 -17.20 -36.55
N GLN A 375 4.79 -18.23 -36.88
CA GLN A 375 6.20 -18.27 -36.52
C GLN A 375 6.99 -17.14 -37.19
N LYS A 376 6.73 -16.88 -38.49
CA LYS A 376 7.39 -15.79 -39.23
C LYS A 376 7.07 -14.41 -38.62
N TYR A 377 5.79 -14.14 -38.28
CA TYR A 377 5.39 -12.88 -37.68
C TYR A 377 5.97 -12.67 -36.30
N LEU A 378 6.00 -13.73 -35.45
CA LEU A 378 6.65 -13.65 -34.13
C LEU A 378 8.17 -13.42 -34.27
N GLN A 379 8.79 -14.02 -35.26
CA GLN A 379 10.21 -13.84 -35.53
C GLN A 379 10.50 -12.41 -36.02
N ASP A 380 9.70 -11.88 -36.95
CA ASP A 380 9.82 -10.49 -37.41
C ASP A 380 9.62 -9.52 -36.26
N PHE A 381 8.59 -9.73 -35.42
CA PHE A 381 8.35 -8.95 -34.22
C PHE A 381 9.54 -8.97 -33.27
N PHE A 382 10.06 -10.17 -32.95
CA PHE A 382 11.22 -10.33 -32.06
C PHE A 382 12.42 -9.55 -32.57
N TRP A 383 12.81 -9.70 -33.83
CA TRP A 383 13.99 -9.03 -34.37
C TRP A 383 13.83 -7.51 -34.49
N ARG A 384 12.65 -7.03 -34.88
CA ARG A 384 12.37 -5.58 -34.93
C ARG A 384 12.45 -4.94 -33.55
N VAL A 385 11.98 -5.60 -32.52
CA VAL A 385 12.10 -5.11 -31.14
C VAL A 385 13.54 -5.21 -30.63
N SER A 386 14.20 -6.32 -30.88
CA SER A 386 15.56 -6.61 -30.40
C SER A 386 16.62 -5.68 -30.99
N LEU A 387 16.54 -5.41 -32.29
CA LEU A 387 17.49 -4.56 -33.02
C LEU A 387 17.09 -3.07 -32.94
N GLY A 388 15.90 -2.76 -32.50
CA GLY A 388 15.40 -1.41 -32.36
C GLY A 388 15.51 -0.89 -30.91
N THR A 389 15.15 0.38 -30.73
CA THR A 389 15.10 1.02 -29.41
C THR A 389 13.69 1.01 -28.81
N ARG A 390 12.84 0.04 -29.26
CA ARG A 390 11.40 0.08 -28.94
C ARG A 390 11.11 0.04 -27.45
N TYR A 391 11.78 -0.80 -26.69
CA TYR A 391 11.57 -0.98 -25.27
C TYR A 391 12.62 -0.26 -24.39
N SER A 392 13.34 0.73 -24.93
CA SER A 392 14.29 1.53 -24.16
C SER A 392 13.60 2.58 -23.26
N PHE A 393 12.39 3.03 -23.61
CA PHE A 393 11.62 4.05 -22.87
C PHE A 393 10.13 3.90 -23.12
N ALA A 394 9.29 4.39 -22.18
CA ALA A 394 7.82 4.32 -22.24
C ALA A 394 7.29 2.91 -22.56
N VAL A 395 7.87 1.89 -21.93
CA VAL A 395 7.68 0.47 -22.25
C VAL A 395 6.21 0.06 -22.14
N GLU A 396 5.53 0.48 -21.07
CA GLU A 396 4.14 0.09 -20.77
C GLU A 396 3.17 0.44 -21.91
N GLY A 397 3.25 1.67 -22.43
CA GLY A 397 2.41 2.10 -23.54
C GLY A 397 2.72 1.38 -24.87
N LYS A 398 3.99 1.01 -25.07
CA LYS A 398 4.42 0.26 -26.24
C LYS A 398 4.00 -1.20 -26.17
N LEU A 399 4.06 -1.81 -25.00
CA LEU A 399 3.52 -3.14 -24.75
C LEU A 399 2.04 -3.22 -25.11
N ALA A 400 1.22 -2.30 -24.61
CA ALA A 400 -0.20 -2.26 -24.94
C ALA A 400 -0.48 -2.14 -26.46
N GLN A 401 0.36 -1.37 -27.19
CA GLN A 401 0.28 -1.28 -28.65
C GLN A 401 0.69 -2.58 -29.34
N ASP A 402 1.73 -3.27 -28.81
CA ASP A 402 2.24 -4.49 -29.42
C ASP A 402 1.30 -5.66 -29.18
N ILE A 403 0.61 -5.73 -28.05
CA ILE A 403 -0.46 -6.71 -27.81
C ILE A 403 -1.52 -6.66 -28.91
N LYS A 404 -1.90 -5.48 -29.40
CA LYS A 404 -2.84 -5.35 -30.53
C LYS A 404 -2.30 -6.00 -31.83
N LYS A 405 -0.98 -6.02 -32.01
CA LYS A 405 -0.35 -6.71 -33.15
C LYS A 405 -0.28 -8.22 -32.93
N ILE A 406 0.01 -8.64 -31.69
CA ILE A 406 -0.01 -10.06 -31.35
C ILE A 406 -1.42 -10.65 -31.48
N ASP A 407 -2.48 -9.89 -31.14
CA ASP A 407 -3.87 -10.31 -31.39
C ASP A 407 -4.14 -10.67 -32.87
N LEU A 408 -3.46 -10.04 -33.83
CA LEU A 408 -3.59 -10.38 -35.25
C LEU A 408 -2.89 -11.69 -35.65
N ILE A 409 -1.93 -12.13 -34.84
CA ILE A 409 -1.16 -13.35 -35.08
C ILE A 409 -1.83 -14.55 -34.39
N VAL A 410 -2.49 -14.34 -33.27
CA VAL A 410 -3.19 -15.39 -32.52
C VAL A 410 -4.46 -15.78 -33.29
N PRO A 411 -4.64 -17.06 -33.67
CA PRO A 411 -5.89 -17.46 -34.29
C PRO A 411 -7.05 -17.29 -33.33
N TYR A 412 -8.09 -16.55 -33.74
CA TYR A 412 -9.32 -16.44 -32.99
C TYR A 412 -9.92 -17.83 -32.76
N ARG A 413 -9.70 -18.41 -31.59
CA ARG A 413 -10.58 -19.46 -31.11
C ARG A 413 -11.84 -18.75 -30.62
N PHE A 414 -12.92 -18.82 -31.40
CA PHE A 414 -14.28 -18.58 -30.90
C PHE A 414 -14.54 -19.61 -29.79
N ASN A 415 -14.21 -19.27 -28.55
CA ASN A 415 -14.84 -19.86 -27.40
C ASN A 415 -16.06 -19.01 -27.13
N SER A 416 -17.19 -19.38 -27.77
CA SER A 416 -18.54 -19.02 -27.31
C SER A 416 -18.78 -19.67 -25.94
N PRO A 417 -19.69 -19.11 -25.15
CA PRO A 417 -19.75 -18.97 -23.72
C PRO A 417 -19.77 -20.25 -22.92
#